data_e839e1e0804152140a971fbae7d8123d
#
_entry.id   e839e1e0804152140a971fbae7d8123d
#
_cell.length_a   1.000
_cell.length_b   1.000
_cell.length_c   1.000
_cell.angle_alpha   90.00
_cell.angle_beta   90.00
_cell.angle_gamma   90.00
#
_symmetry.space_group_name_H-M   'P 1'
#
loop_
_entity.id
_entity.type
_entity.pdbx_description
1 polymer ?
#
loop_
_entity_poly.entity_id
_entity_poly.type
_entity_poly.pdbx_seq_one_letter_code
_entity_poly.pdbx_strand_id
1 'polypeptide(L)'
;MKNRTHLYVSNKNVLTWLMALCMVASAVARIAFSGLKGSGDSLQVWSQIVLPIAATTLYALIALINGKELFYKTAIPVWMMAIYSGLWISDNVEGRMMVWLFWIALVFFATLYTDITAGRRNHALFFLLPIVASPVIFILYFCREGLFSGNYLALLPYSGDLLMLLGVFLLVFAIRIHPTGEYHPTWGDRTDGRRVRTLPPMAQVSPYIMVTRNTSTNFFEDAFEISHIDRYIRQKRREGLTNFGITHVLLACYVRALCKYPGLNRFLAGQKVYSRGEDIQYCMTIKKEMSTNSPDTVIKVHLTPRDTAADVYHKLQAAVESVKNTSALDSNFDATAGALNLIPGVCLKFAVWLLKLLDYFGLLPKFLLEVSPFHGSLFFTSMGSLGIPPIYHHLYDFGNLPVFGSFGMKRRAYEVLEDGTVVQRKYVDVKFCLDERIVDGFYYAAFFKHYKRILQHPEILDIPPDEVLSDID
;
A
#
# COMPACT_ATOMS: atom_id res chain seq x y z
N MET A 1 4.50 -14.14 19.92
CA MET A 1 4.83 -14.94 18.71
C MET A 1 5.63 -14.07 17.77
N LYS A 2 6.85 -14.46 17.38
CA LYS A 2 7.66 -13.73 16.41
C LYS A 2 6.93 -13.75 15.05
N ASN A 3 6.47 -12.59 14.57
CA ASN A 3 5.96 -12.44 13.20
C ASN A 3 7.08 -12.83 12.23
N ARG A 4 7.01 -14.05 11.71
CA ARG A 4 7.87 -14.48 10.61
C ARG A 4 7.28 -13.87 9.33
N THR A 5 8.00 -12.93 8.73
CA THR A 5 7.73 -12.52 7.35
C THR A 5 8.34 -13.56 6.42
N HIS A 6 7.54 -14.16 5.56
CA HIS A 6 8.06 -15.01 4.49
C HIS A 6 8.26 -14.16 3.23
N LEU A 7 9.40 -14.38 2.57
CA LEU A 7 9.60 -13.89 1.22
C LEU A 7 8.65 -14.67 0.32
N TYR A 8 7.62 -14.01 -0.17
CA TYR A 8 6.68 -14.62 -1.09
C TYR A 8 6.97 -14.13 -2.50
N VAL A 9 7.32 -15.06 -3.37
CA VAL A 9 7.44 -14.80 -4.80
C VAL A 9 6.12 -15.20 -5.42
N SER A 10 5.46 -14.23 -6.07
CA SER A 10 4.15 -14.43 -6.71
C SER A 10 4.06 -15.76 -7.43
N ASN A 11 3.09 -16.60 -7.02
CA ASN A 11 3.01 -17.99 -7.42
C ASN A 11 2.63 -18.22 -8.90
N LYS A 12 2.23 -17.18 -9.63
CA LYS A 12 1.94 -17.29 -11.06
C LYS A 12 3.19 -16.93 -11.87
N ASN A 13 3.91 -17.89 -12.04
CA ASN A 13 4.89 -18.39 -12.99
C ASN A 13 5.33 -17.49 -14.17
N VAL A 14 4.52 -16.56 -14.67
CA VAL A 14 4.87 -15.77 -15.86
C VAL A 14 6.10 -14.90 -15.58
N LEU A 15 6.14 -14.19 -14.47
CA LEU A 15 7.25 -13.31 -14.15
C LEU A 15 8.55 -14.09 -13.84
N THR A 16 8.42 -15.23 -13.14
CA THR A 16 9.55 -16.13 -12.87
C THR A 16 10.11 -16.73 -14.16
N TRP A 17 9.24 -17.16 -15.07
CA TRP A 17 9.65 -17.69 -16.35
C TRP A 17 10.22 -16.60 -17.27
N LEU A 18 9.68 -15.38 -17.23
CA LEU A 18 10.28 -14.24 -17.95
C LEU A 18 11.68 -13.91 -17.44
N MET A 19 11.90 -13.97 -16.13
CA MET A 19 13.24 -13.82 -15.55
C MET A 19 14.19 -14.90 -16.05
N ALA A 20 13.77 -16.17 -15.98
CA ALA A 20 14.59 -17.27 -16.49
C ALA A 20 14.89 -17.13 -17.98
N LEU A 21 13.90 -16.69 -18.77
CA LEU A 21 14.09 -16.40 -20.19
C LEU A 21 15.10 -15.27 -20.41
N CYS A 22 15.03 -14.18 -19.64
CA CYS A 22 15.99 -13.08 -19.70
C CYS A 22 17.43 -13.55 -19.35
N MET A 23 17.57 -14.46 -18.38
CA MET A 23 18.86 -15.04 -18.01
C MET A 23 19.46 -15.85 -19.16
N VAL A 24 18.67 -16.75 -19.76
CA VAL A 24 19.09 -17.56 -20.91
C VAL A 24 19.41 -16.68 -22.12
N ALA A 25 18.52 -15.75 -22.46
CA ALA A 25 18.73 -14.84 -23.58
C ALA A 25 19.95 -13.93 -23.38
N SER A 26 20.23 -13.49 -22.15
CA SER A 26 21.42 -12.73 -21.79
C SER A 26 22.70 -13.56 -22.03
N ALA A 27 22.71 -14.83 -21.60
CA ALA A 27 23.85 -15.72 -21.84
C ALA A 27 24.08 -15.94 -23.33
N VAL A 28 23.04 -16.24 -24.10
CA VAL A 28 23.11 -16.43 -25.55
C VAL A 28 23.60 -15.17 -26.26
N ALA A 29 23.05 -14.00 -25.92
CA ALA A 29 23.47 -12.73 -26.51
C ALA A 29 24.94 -12.40 -26.22
N ARG A 30 25.44 -12.69 -25.01
CA ARG A 30 26.85 -12.51 -24.67
C ARG A 30 27.75 -13.43 -25.46
N ILE A 31 27.35 -14.70 -25.65
CA ILE A 31 28.09 -15.64 -26.50
C ILE A 31 28.13 -15.14 -27.95
N ALA A 32 26.98 -14.74 -28.51
CA ALA A 32 26.86 -14.31 -29.89
C ALA A 32 27.62 -13.01 -30.21
N PHE A 33 27.62 -12.06 -29.27
CA PHE A 33 28.16 -10.71 -29.49
C PHE A 33 29.43 -10.39 -28.71
N SER A 34 30.07 -11.37 -28.07
CA SER A 34 31.30 -11.19 -27.31
C SER A 34 32.44 -10.59 -28.15
N GLY A 35 32.58 -11.01 -29.40
CA GLY A 35 33.60 -10.51 -30.32
C GLY A 35 33.41 -9.05 -30.73
N LEU A 36 32.20 -8.48 -30.62
CA LEU A 36 31.91 -7.07 -30.97
C LEU A 36 32.37 -6.09 -29.88
N LYS A 37 32.66 -6.55 -28.67
CA LYS A 37 33.15 -5.70 -27.56
C LYS A 37 34.65 -5.39 -27.62
N GLY A 38 35.36 -5.91 -28.61
CA GLY A 38 36.81 -5.66 -28.77
C GLY A 38 37.67 -6.20 -27.64
N SER A 39 37.17 -7.13 -26.83
CA SER A 39 37.83 -7.69 -25.67
C SER A 39 38.69 -8.90 -26.06
N GLY A 40 39.96 -8.68 -26.36
CA GLY A 40 41.06 -9.68 -26.26
C GLY A 40 40.97 -10.92 -27.15
N ASP A 41 41.93 -11.80 -26.91
CA ASP A 41 42.04 -13.09 -27.56
C ASP A 41 40.79 -13.95 -27.41
N SER A 42 40.27 -14.51 -28.49
CA SER A 42 39.04 -15.30 -28.52
C SER A 42 38.99 -16.41 -27.46
N LEU A 43 40.14 -17.05 -27.18
CA LEU A 43 40.27 -18.10 -26.17
C LEU A 43 40.05 -17.57 -24.75
N GLN A 44 40.53 -16.35 -24.47
CA GLN A 44 40.35 -15.69 -23.18
C GLN A 44 38.89 -15.29 -22.91
N VAL A 45 38.20 -14.79 -23.95
CA VAL A 45 36.76 -14.48 -23.88
C VAL A 45 35.95 -15.75 -23.59
N TRP A 46 36.24 -16.85 -24.28
CA TRP A 46 35.53 -18.10 -24.07
C TRP A 46 35.72 -18.69 -22.68
N SER A 47 36.96 -18.76 -22.22
CA SER A 47 37.26 -19.42 -20.94
C SER A 47 36.91 -18.59 -19.72
N GLN A 48 37.01 -17.27 -19.80
CA GLN A 48 36.86 -16.40 -18.62
C GLN A 48 35.50 -15.72 -18.53
N ILE A 49 34.78 -15.56 -19.64
CA ILE A 49 33.49 -14.88 -19.67
C ILE A 49 32.35 -15.83 -20.02
N VAL A 50 32.45 -16.49 -21.18
CA VAL A 50 31.34 -17.25 -21.77
C VAL A 50 31.07 -18.53 -20.97
N LEU A 51 32.09 -19.27 -20.62
CA LEU A 51 31.92 -20.55 -19.94
C LEU A 51 31.39 -20.43 -18.52
N PRO A 52 31.85 -19.49 -17.66
CA PRO A 52 31.25 -19.25 -16.35
C PRO A 52 29.78 -18.79 -16.44
N ILE A 53 29.44 -17.93 -17.40
CA ILE A 53 28.07 -17.46 -17.58
C ILE A 53 27.16 -18.62 -18.03
N ALA A 54 27.59 -19.44 -18.97
CA ALA A 54 26.83 -20.61 -19.43
C ALA A 54 26.62 -21.62 -18.30
N ALA A 55 27.67 -21.93 -17.52
CA ALA A 55 27.60 -22.85 -16.38
C ALA A 55 26.66 -22.34 -15.29
N THR A 56 26.74 -21.06 -14.92
CA THR A 56 25.85 -20.48 -13.89
C THR A 56 24.42 -20.34 -14.38
N THR A 57 24.21 -20.10 -15.67
CA THR A 57 22.86 -20.09 -16.26
C THR A 57 22.24 -21.49 -16.21
N LEU A 58 23.01 -22.52 -16.56
CA LEU A 58 22.56 -23.90 -16.44
C LEU A 58 22.22 -24.27 -15.00
N TYR A 59 23.07 -23.88 -14.05
CA TYR A 59 22.80 -24.06 -12.62
C TYR A 59 21.50 -23.35 -12.19
N ALA A 60 21.27 -22.12 -12.65
CA ALA A 60 20.08 -21.37 -12.34
C ALA A 60 18.81 -22.05 -12.88
N LEU A 61 18.86 -22.61 -14.09
CA LEU A 61 17.78 -23.40 -14.67
C LEU A 61 17.48 -24.67 -13.87
N ILE A 62 18.53 -25.41 -13.46
CA ILE A 62 18.38 -26.60 -12.62
C ILE A 62 17.75 -26.22 -11.27
N ALA A 63 18.20 -25.13 -10.65
CA ALA A 63 17.63 -24.64 -9.39
C ALA A 63 16.16 -24.23 -9.54
N LEU A 64 15.78 -23.65 -10.69
CA LEU A 64 14.39 -23.29 -10.98
C LEU A 64 13.48 -24.53 -11.11
N ILE A 65 13.97 -25.59 -11.75
CA ILE A 65 13.25 -26.87 -11.88
C ILE A 65 13.04 -27.52 -10.50
N ASN A 66 14.08 -27.50 -9.65
CA ASN A 66 14.02 -28.10 -8.31
C ASN A 66 13.24 -27.28 -7.27
N GLY A 67 12.94 -26.02 -7.54
CA GLY A 67 12.07 -25.20 -6.72
C GLY A 67 12.39 -23.72 -6.78
N LYS A 68 11.33 -22.92 -6.83
CA LYS A 68 11.44 -21.47 -6.98
C LYS A 68 12.19 -20.81 -5.83
N GLU A 69 12.04 -21.31 -4.60
CA GLU A 69 12.73 -20.75 -3.45
C GLU A 69 14.24 -20.95 -3.56
N LEU A 70 14.69 -22.13 -4.03
CA LEU A 70 16.08 -22.40 -4.28
C LEU A 70 16.65 -21.51 -5.39
N PHE A 71 15.86 -21.30 -6.47
CA PHE A 71 16.23 -20.40 -7.57
C PHE A 71 16.52 -18.98 -7.08
N TYR A 72 15.63 -18.40 -6.28
CA TYR A 72 15.80 -17.04 -5.79
C TYR A 72 16.91 -16.92 -4.73
N LYS A 73 17.07 -17.94 -3.89
CA LYS A 73 18.07 -17.90 -2.82
C LYS A 73 19.51 -18.11 -3.28
N THR A 74 19.70 -18.86 -4.34
CA THR A 74 21.05 -19.30 -4.75
C THR A 74 21.40 -18.96 -6.19
N ALA A 75 20.53 -19.25 -7.14
CA ALA A 75 20.86 -19.16 -8.55
C ALA A 75 21.00 -17.71 -9.03
N ILE A 76 20.13 -16.81 -8.63
CA ILE A 76 20.19 -15.40 -9.06
C ILE A 76 21.45 -14.70 -8.55
N PRO A 77 21.79 -14.73 -7.25
CA PRO A 77 23.03 -14.13 -6.78
C PRO A 77 24.28 -14.70 -7.46
N VAL A 78 24.37 -16.03 -7.60
CA VAL A 78 25.50 -16.70 -8.26
C VAL A 78 25.61 -16.29 -9.73
N TRP A 79 24.50 -16.24 -10.44
CA TRP A 79 24.47 -15.83 -11.83
C TRP A 79 24.87 -14.36 -12.02
N MET A 80 24.39 -13.45 -11.16
CA MET A 80 24.82 -12.05 -11.17
C MET A 80 26.32 -11.92 -10.92
N MET A 81 26.86 -12.65 -9.95
CA MET A 81 28.32 -12.65 -9.68
C MET A 81 29.12 -13.09 -10.89
N ALA A 82 28.69 -14.13 -11.61
CA ALA A 82 29.36 -14.62 -12.81
C ALA A 82 29.39 -13.58 -13.94
N ILE A 83 28.28 -12.85 -14.14
CA ILE A 83 28.23 -11.79 -15.14
C ILE A 83 29.12 -10.61 -14.75
N TYR A 84 29.12 -10.21 -13.50
CA TYR A 84 29.96 -9.10 -13.04
C TYR A 84 31.44 -9.46 -13.05
N SER A 85 31.82 -10.70 -12.74
CA SER A 85 33.20 -11.14 -12.89
C SER A 85 33.67 -11.10 -14.34
N GLY A 86 32.80 -11.42 -15.28
CA GLY A 86 33.09 -11.28 -16.72
C GLY A 86 33.31 -9.82 -17.15
N LEU A 87 32.58 -8.87 -16.58
CA LEU A 87 32.78 -7.43 -16.82
C LEU A 87 34.10 -6.91 -16.19
N TRP A 88 34.52 -7.51 -15.08
CA TRP A 88 35.80 -7.15 -14.41
C TRP A 88 37.05 -7.38 -15.26
N ILE A 89 37.01 -8.34 -16.15
CA ILE A 89 38.15 -8.73 -17.00
C ILE A 89 38.31 -7.74 -18.18
N SER A 90 37.39 -6.81 -18.37
CA SER A 90 37.52 -5.76 -19.40
C SER A 90 38.67 -4.80 -19.08
N ASP A 91 39.61 -4.60 -20.01
CA ASP A 91 40.77 -3.68 -19.87
C ASP A 91 40.40 -2.19 -19.94
N ASN A 92 39.13 -1.90 -20.19
CA ASN A 92 38.63 -0.53 -20.27
C ASN A 92 38.40 0.09 -18.88
N VAL A 93 39.04 1.26 -18.64
CA VAL A 93 38.94 1.99 -17.35
C VAL A 93 37.49 2.36 -17.02
N GLU A 94 36.70 2.72 -18.02
CA GLU A 94 35.30 3.04 -17.87
C GLU A 94 34.48 1.79 -17.49
N GLY A 95 34.82 0.64 -18.08
CA GLY A 95 34.25 -0.65 -17.70
C GLY A 95 34.52 -1.02 -16.25
N ARG A 96 35.71 -0.72 -15.73
CA ARG A 96 36.08 -0.97 -14.31
C ARG A 96 35.19 -0.13 -13.36
N MET A 97 34.97 1.12 -13.68
CA MET A 97 34.10 1.97 -12.85
C MET A 97 32.67 1.45 -12.79
N MET A 98 32.14 0.94 -13.91
CA MET A 98 30.82 0.28 -13.95
C MET A 98 30.79 -1.02 -13.16
N VAL A 99 31.86 -1.81 -13.20
CA VAL A 99 31.99 -3.00 -12.37
C VAL A 99 31.89 -2.67 -10.88
N TRP A 100 32.51 -1.60 -10.43
CA TRP A 100 32.35 -1.14 -9.04
C TRP A 100 30.90 -0.78 -8.69
N LEU A 101 30.20 -0.08 -9.57
CA LEU A 101 28.77 0.22 -9.37
C LEU A 101 27.93 -1.05 -9.29
N PHE A 102 28.21 -2.04 -10.13
CA PHE A 102 27.52 -3.32 -10.09
C PHE A 102 27.85 -4.14 -8.84
N TRP A 103 29.10 -4.13 -8.38
CA TRP A 103 29.46 -4.75 -7.11
C TRP A 103 28.75 -4.11 -5.92
N ILE A 104 28.65 -2.79 -5.90
CA ILE A 104 27.88 -2.07 -4.91
C ILE A 104 26.41 -2.52 -4.97
N ALA A 105 25.82 -2.56 -6.16
CA ALA A 105 24.44 -3.01 -6.35
C ALA A 105 24.25 -4.47 -5.89
N LEU A 106 25.20 -5.35 -6.16
CA LEU A 106 25.17 -6.75 -5.71
C LEU A 106 25.22 -6.86 -4.19
N VAL A 107 26.11 -6.10 -3.53
CA VAL A 107 26.20 -6.06 -2.06
C VAL A 107 24.89 -5.57 -1.46
N PHE A 108 24.32 -4.49 -2.02
CA PHE A 108 23.01 -4.00 -1.61
C PHE A 108 21.90 -5.03 -1.84
N PHE A 109 21.92 -5.74 -2.97
CA PHE A 109 20.98 -6.81 -3.25
C PHE A 109 21.08 -7.95 -2.24
N ALA A 110 22.31 -8.40 -1.92
CA ALA A 110 22.52 -9.43 -0.91
C ALA A 110 22.05 -9.00 0.48
N THR A 111 22.30 -7.72 0.84
CA THR A 111 21.83 -7.14 2.10
C THR A 111 20.31 -7.02 2.12
N LEU A 112 19.70 -6.53 1.04
CA LEU A 112 18.26 -6.50 0.84
C LEU A 112 17.64 -7.88 1.04
N TYR A 113 18.23 -8.90 0.43
CA TYR A 113 17.76 -10.27 0.51
C TYR A 113 17.82 -10.81 1.94
N THR A 114 18.94 -10.59 2.66
CA THR A 114 19.09 -11.01 4.05
C THR A 114 18.16 -10.26 4.98
N ASP A 115 17.94 -8.97 4.77
CA ASP A 115 17.00 -8.16 5.57
C ASP A 115 15.55 -8.54 5.34
N ILE A 116 15.18 -8.87 4.10
CA ILE A 116 13.86 -9.39 3.76
C ILE A 116 13.62 -10.74 4.45
N THR A 117 14.56 -11.67 4.34
CA THR A 117 14.44 -13.01 4.95
C THR A 117 14.46 -12.97 6.48
N ALA A 118 15.14 -11.98 7.07
CA ALA A 118 15.16 -11.72 8.51
C ALA A 118 13.93 -10.94 9.00
N GLY A 119 13.05 -10.48 8.11
CA GLY A 119 11.86 -9.69 8.46
C GLY A 119 12.12 -8.20 8.72
N ARG A 120 13.33 -7.69 8.44
CA ARG A 120 13.73 -6.29 8.60
C ARG A 120 13.38 -5.44 7.38
N ARG A 121 12.10 -5.40 7.06
CA ARG A 121 11.57 -4.84 5.81
C ARG A 121 11.89 -3.36 5.57
N ASN A 122 11.88 -2.52 6.60
CA ASN A 122 12.08 -1.07 6.43
C ASN A 122 13.50 -0.73 5.96
N HIS A 123 14.50 -1.50 6.40
CA HIS A 123 15.87 -1.36 5.92
C HIS A 123 16.02 -1.89 4.49
N ALA A 124 15.35 -2.99 4.18
CA ALA A 124 15.40 -3.61 2.86
C ALA A 124 14.97 -2.68 1.72
N LEU A 125 13.94 -1.84 1.94
CA LEU A 125 13.45 -0.91 0.93
C LEU A 125 14.46 0.20 0.60
N PHE A 126 15.27 0.62 1.56
CA PHE A 126 16.32 1.63 1.34
C PHE A 126 17.38 1.15 0.35
N PHE A 127 17.67 -0.14 0.33
CA PHE A 127 18.68 -0.74 -0.55
C PHE A 127 18.19 -1.01 -1.98
N LEU A 128 16.89 -0.84 -2.26
CA LEU A 128 16.36 -0.95 -3.63
C LEU A 128 16.84 0.19 -4.54
N LEU A 129 17.10 1.36 -3.98
CA LEU A 129 17.47 2.55 -4.77
C LEU A 129 18.74 2.35 -5.59
N PRO A 130 19.88 1.86 -5.05
CA PRO A 130 21.09 1.58 -5.83
C PRO A 130 20.88 0.49 -6.88
N ILE A 131 20.07 -0.52 -6.59
CA ILE A 131 19.76 -1.62 -7.51
C ILE A 131 19.01 -1.10 -8.75
N VAL A 132 18.13 -0.13 -8.57
CA VAL A 132 17.39 0.49 -9.68
C VAL A 132 18.24 1.56 -10.39
N ALA A 133 19.04 2.32 -9.65
CA ALA A 133 19.86 3.39 -10.22
C ALA A 133 21.00 2.88 -11.12
N SER A 134 21.65 1.79 -10.74
CA SER A 134 22.80 1.26 -11.51
C SER A 134 22.43 0.83 -12.95
N PRO A 135 21.27 0.17 -13.22
CA PRO A 135 20.83 -0.08 -14.59
C PRO A 135 20.60 1.19 -15.40
N VAL A 136 19.98 2.21 -14.79
CA VAL A 136 19.71 3.48 -15.45
C VAL A 136 21.01 4.17 -15.85
N ILE A 137 22.00 4.20 -14.96
CA ILE A 137 23.32 4.77 -15.22
C ILE A 137 24.02 3.99 -16.37
N PHE A 138 23.93 2.66 -16.34
CA PHE A 138 24.49 1.82 -17.41
C PHE A 138 23.89 2.16 -18.77
N ILE A 139 22.56 2.21 -18.87
CA ILE A 139 21.85 2.53 -20.12
C ILE A 139 22.25 3.93 -20.62
N LEU A 140 22.24 4.92 -19.74
CA LEU A 140 22.57 6.30 -20.12
C LEU A 140 24.02 6.46 -20.57
N TYR A 141 24.95 5.71 -20.01
CA TYR A 141 26.35 5.84 -20.31
C TYR A 141 26.80 5.01 -21.52
N PHE A 142 26.50 3.71 -21.51
CA PHE A 142 26.97 2.80 -22.56
C PHE A 142 26.08 2.70 -23.79
N CYS A 143 24.78 2.90 -23.61
CA CYS A 143 23.83 2.74 -24.70
C CYS A 143 23.39 4.07 -25.33
N ARG A 144 24.01 5.20 -24.91
CA ARG A 144 23.60 6.55 -25.37
C ARG A 144 23.61 6.68 -26.89
N GLU A 145 24.62 6.17 -27.57
CA GLU A 145 24.74 6.27 -29.03
C GLU A 145 23.63 5.51 -29.75
N GLY A 146 23.32 4.28 -29.30
CA GLY A 146 22.25 3.51 -29.87
C GLY A 146 20.85 4.07 -29.59
N LEU A 147 20.63 4.61 -28.38
CA LEU A 147 19.32 5.11 -27.95
C LEU A 147 18.99 6.52 -28.47
N PHE A 148 20.00 7.41 -28.52
CA PHE A 148 19.76 8.81 -28.86
C PHE A 148 20.14 9.17 -30.31
N SER A 149 21.00 8.40 -30.98
CA SER A 149 21.37 8.60 -32.38
C SER A 149 20.50 7.82 -33.39
N GLY A 150 19.62 6.92 -32.91
CA GLY A 150 18.85 6.03 -33.76
C GLY A 150 19.67 4.86 -34.37
N ASN A 151 20.93 4.73 -34.02
CA ASN A 151 21.79 3.61 -34.46
C ASN A 151 21.62 2.39 -33.53
N TYR A 152 20.52 1.67 -33.67
CA TYR A 152 20.19 0.52 -32.82
C TYR A 152 21.19 -0.65 -32.94
N LEU A 153 21.99 -0.72 -34.02
CA LEU A 153 23.02 -1.74 -34.17
C LEU A 153 24.14 -1.56 -33.15
N ALA A 154 24.39 -0.35 -32.67
CA ALA A 154 25.35 -0.07 -31.58
C ALA A 154 24.92 -0.69 -30.23
N LEU A 155 23.68 -1.14 -30.08
CA LEU A 155 23.20 -1.84 -28.89
C LEU A 155 23.52 -3.34 -28.86
N LEU A 156 23.84 -3.96 -30.00
CA LEU A 156 24.07 -5.40 -30.10
C LEU A 156 25.17 -5.90 -29.14
N PRO A 157 26.33 -5.22 -28.99
CA PRO A 157 27.36 -5.65 -28.04
C PRO A 157 26.91 -5.66 -26.57
N TYR A 158 25.90 -4.85 -26.24
CA TYR A 158 25.35 -4.69 -24.89
C TYR A 158 24.03 -5.44 -24.67
N SER A 159 23.55 -6.16 -25.67
CA SER A 159 22.23 -6.84 -25.61
C SER A 159 22.11 -7.81 -24.43
N GLY A 160 23.19 -8.56 -24.13
CA GLY A 160 23.20 -9.46 -22.99
C GLY A 160 23.10 -8.73 -21.63
N ASP A 161 23.76 -7.58 -21.51
CA ASP A 161 23.71 -6.75 -20.30
C ASP A 161 22.32 -6.14 -20.10
N LEU A 162 21.72 -5.65 -21.20
CA LEU A 162 20.36 -5.11 -21.18
C LEU A 162 19.31 -6.16 -20.77
N LEU A 163 19.44 -7.39 -21.30
CA LEU A 163 18.55 -8.49 -20.91
C LEU A 163 18.73 -8.89 -19.43
N MET A 164 19.96 -8.87 -18.94
CA MET A 164 20.22 -9.09 -17.51
C MET A 164 19.54 -8.02 -16.65
N LEU A 165 19.69 -6.74 -17.01
CA LEU A 165 19.06 -5.63 -16.30
C LEU A 165 17.54 -5.77 -16.27
N LEU A 166 16.93 -6.17 -17.38
CA LEU A 166 15.52 -6.50 -17.45
C LEU A 166 15.17 -7.62 -16.44
N GLY A 167 15.98 -8.66 -16.35
CA GLY A 167 15.82 -9.73 -15.36
C GLY A 167 15.85 -9.22 -13.92
N VAL A 168 16.77 -8.30 -13.59
CA VAL A 168 16.82 -7.66 -12.26
C VAL A 168 15.57 -6.83 -11.98
N PHE A 169 15.09 -6.05 -12.94
CA PHE A 169 13.83 -5.32 -12.80
C PHE A 169 12.65 -6.26 -12.54
N LEU A 170 12.54 -7.34 -13.31
CA LEU A 170 11.50 -8.33 -13.10
C LEU A 170 11.58 -9.00 -11.72
N LEU A 171 12.82 -9.20 -11.19
CA LEU A 171 13.02 -9.70 -9.83
C LEU A 171 12.44 -8.75 -8.77
N VAL A 172 12.72 -7.45 -8.89
CA VAL A 172 12.18 -6.44 -7.97
C VAL A 172 10.64 -6.47 -7.95
N PHE A 173 10.01 -6.63 -9.10
CA PHE A 173 8.56 -6.77 -9.21
C PHE A 173 8.03 -8.12 -8.69
N ALA A 174 8.84 -9.18 -8.77
CA ALA A 174 8.45 -10.51 -8.28
C ALA A 174 8.50 -10.64 -6.77
N ILE A 175 9.39 -9.88 -6.10
CA ILE A 175 9.55 -9.94 -4.64
C ILE A 175 8.41 -9.22 -3.95
N ARG A 176 7.61 -9.95 -3.18
CA ARG A 176 6.56 -9.42 -2.33
C ARG A 176 6.72 -9.94 -0.92
N ILE A 177 6.56 -9.04 0.06
CA ILE A 177 6.70 -9.34 1.47
C ILE A 177 5.31 -9.32 2.09
N HIS A 178 4.89 -10.44 2.65
CA HIS A 178 3.61 -10.56 3.33
C HIS A 178 3.81 -11.04 4.77
N PRO A 179 3.02 -10.54 5.74
CA PRO A 179 2.98 -11.14 7.07
C PRO A 179 2.46 -12.57 7.00
N THR A 180 2.92 -13.43 7.89
CA THR A 180 2.45 -14.82 8.01
C THR A 180 0.99 -14.87 8.42
N GLY A 181 0.16 -15.35 7.54
CA GLY A 181 -1.25 -15.67 7.73
C GLY A 181 -1.65 -16.76 6.73
N GLU A 182 -2.79 -17.35 6.88
CA GLU A 182 -3.30 -18.41 5.97
C GLU A 182 -3.55 -17.92 4.54
N TYR A 183 -3.47 -16.61 4.32
CA TYR A 183 -3.67 -15.98 3.02
C TYR A 183 -2.46 -16.11 2.11
N HIS A 184 -2.65 -16.71 0.96
CA HIS A 184 -1.66 -16.79 -0.11
C HIS A 184 -1.94 -15.69 -1.15
N PRO A 185 -1.09 -14.63 -1.22
CA PRO A 185 -1.29 -13.57 -2.20
C PRO A 185 -1.22 -14.11 -3.62
N THR A 186 -2.11 -13.63 -4.46
CA THR A 186 -2.15 -13.98 -5.88
C THR A 186 -1.61 -12.83 -6.73
N TRP A 187 -1.31 -13.12 -8.01
CA TRP A 187 -0.88 -12.09 -8.94
C TRP A 187 -1.86 -10.91 -8.98
N GLY A 188 -1.32 -9.69 -8.83
CA GLY A 188 -2.11 -8.46 -8.86
C GLY A 188 -2.68 -8.03 -7.51
N ASP A 189 -2.42 -8.76 -6.42
CA ASP A 189 -2.70 -8.26 -5.08
C ASP A 189 -1.68 -7.21 -4.65
N ARG A 190 -2.09 -6.33 -3.75
CA ARG A 190 -1.29 -5.24 -3.22
C ARG A 190 -0.82 -5.57 -1.80
N THR A 191 0.14 -4.81 -1.30
CA THR A 191 0.59 -4.91 0.10
C THR A 191 -0.45 -4.43 1.10
N ASP A 192 -1.39 -3.58 0.66
CA ASP A 192 -2.46 -2.97 1.45
C ASP A 192 -3.84 -3.56 1.16
N GLY A 193 -3.95 -4.57 0.29
CA GLY A 193 -5.23 -5.20 0.02
C GLY A 193 -5.21 -6.29 -1.04
N ARG A 194 -6.19 -7.17 -0.97
CA ARG A 194 -6.44 -8.28 -1.90
C ARG A 194 -7.36 -7.83 -3.03
N ARG A 195 -7.01 -8.13 -4.27
CA ARG A 195 -7.86 -7.80 -5.42
C ARG A 195 -9.15 -8.61 -5.38
N VAL A 196 -10.29 -7.92 -5.47
CA VAL A 196 -11.62 -8.57 -5.59
C VAL A 196 -11.82 -8.96 -7.06
N ARG A 197 -11.89 -10.26 -7.35
CA ARG A 197 -11.96 -10.82 -8.71
C ARG A 197 -13.35 -11.28 -9.09
N THR A 198 -14.20 -11.48 -8.10
CA THR A 198 -15.57 -12.02 -8.24
C THR A 198 -16.62 -10.94 -8.48
N LEU A 199 -16.20 -9.70 -8.73
CA LEU A 199 -17.11 -8.58 -9.02
C LEU A 199 -17.90 -8.84 -10.32
N PRO A 200 -19.18 -8.40 -10.37
CA PRO A 200 -19.97 -8.42 -11.60
C PRO A 200 -19.25 -7.61 -12.71
N PRO A 201 -19.47 -7.96 -13.99
CA PRO A 201 -18.78 -7.31 -15.11
C PRO A 201 -18.90 -5.78 -15.11
N MET A 202 -20.08 -5.24 -14.80
CA MET A 202 -20.29 -3.79 -14.75
C MET A 202 -19.46 -3.12 -13.65
N ALA A 203 -19.37 -3.73 -12.46
CA ALA A 203 -18.54 -3.22 -11.38
C ALA A 203 -17.04 -3.26 -11.70
N GLN A 204 -16.59 -4.15 -12.58
CA GLN A 204 -15.20 -4.19 -13.08
C GLN A 204 -14.93 -3.09 -14.11
N VAL A 205 -15.93 -2.69 -14.90
CA VAL A 205 -15.81 -1.64 -15.94
C VAL A 205 -16.01 -0.24 -15.36
N SER A 206 -16.84 -0.09 -14.35
CA SER A 206 -17.20 1.17 -13.70
C SER A 206 -15.99 2.07 -13.35
N PRO A 207 -14.85 1.57 -12.80
CA PRO A 207 -13.68 2.39 -12.52
C PRO A 207 -13.01 3.01 -13.76
N TYR A 208 -13.25 2.51 -14.94
CA TYR A 208 -12.73 3.06 -16.19
C TYR A 208 -13.62 4.16 -16.75
N ILE A 209 -14.92 4.11 -16.44
CA ILE A 209 -15.92 5.12 -16.82
C ILE A 209 -15.86 6.28 -15.83
N MET A 210 -15.87 5.99 -14.55
CA MET A 210 -15.75 6.96 -13.45
C MET A 210 -14.29 7.09 -13.03
N VAL A 211 -13.53 7.96 -13.69
CA VAL A 211 -12.06 8.02 -13.55
C VAL A 211 -11.63 8.71 -12.26
N THR A 212 -12.32 9.79 -11.85
CA THR A 212 -11.94 10.58 -10.67
C THR A 212 -12.85 10.25 -9.48
N ARG A 213 -12.35 10.47 -8.26
CA ARG A 213 -13.14 10.26 -7.04
C ARG A 213 -14.29 11.25 -6.91
N ASN A 214 -14.04 12.51 -7.28
CA ASN A 214 -15.07 13.53 -7.20
C ASN A 214 -16.28 13.22 -8.09
N THR A 215 -16.04 12.66 -9.28
CA THR A 215 -17.14 12.27 -10.20
C THR A 215 -17.82 10.96 -9.82
N SER A 216 -17.24 10.21 -8.86
CA SER A 216 -17.73 8.90 -8.40
C SER A 216 -18.24 8.96 -6.95
N THR A 217 -18.41 10.16 -6.40
CA THR A 217 -18.78 10.32 -5.00
C THR A 217 -20.29 10.39 -4.84
N ASN A 218 -20.84 9.47 -4.06
CA ASN A 218 -22.21 9.55 -3.54
C ASN A 218 -22.23 10.28 -2.21
N PHE A 219 -23.24 11.12 -2.02
CA PHE A 219 -23.45 11.87 -0.80
C PHE A 219 -24.62 11.26 -0.04
N PHE A 220 -24.37 10.95 1.24
CA PHE A 220 -25.39 10.40 2.14
C PHE A 220 -25.45 11.25 3.40
N GLU A 221 -26.68 11.56 3.84
CA GLU A 221 -26.92 12.22 5.12
C GLU A 221 -28.05 11.55 5.88
N ASP A 222 -27.93 11.54 7.20
CA ASP A 222 -28.97 11.07 8.11
C ASP A 222 -28.85 11.79 9.47
N ALA A 223 -29.92 11.71 10.26
CA ALA A 223 -29.97 12.17 11.64
C ALA A 223 -30.16 10.98 12.57
N PHE A 224 -29.20 10.74 13.45
CA PHE A 224 -29.26 9.62 14.39
C PHE A 224 -29.79 10.10 15.74
N GLU A 225 -30.85 9.45 16.22
CA GLU A 225 -31.35 9.63 17.58
C GLU A 225 -30.32 9.05 18.57
N ILE A 226 -29.90 9.84 19.56
CA ILE A 226 -28.77 9.52 20.42
C ILE A 226 -29.09 9.33 21.90
N SER A 227 -30.37 9.23 22.29
CA SER A 227 -30.73 9.07 23.70
C SER A 227 -30.18 7.76 24.31
N HIS A 228 -30.22 6.67 23.52
CA HIS A 228 -29.63 5.40 23.89
C HIS A 228 -28.11 5.48 23.94
N ILE A 229 -27.48 6.14 22.97
CA ILE A 229 -26.04 6.37 22.89
C ILE A 229 -25.55 7.19 24.09
N ASP A 230 -26.26 8.28 24.46
CA ASP A 230 -25.91 9.11 25.61
C ASP A 230 -25.97 8.31 26.94
N ARG A 231 -26.92 7.37 27.05
CA ARG A 231 -27.04 6.47 28.19
C ARG A 231 -25.86 5.49 28.25
N TYR A 232 -25.56 4.87 27.13
CA TYR A 232 -24.45 3.95 26.97
C TYR A 232 -23.10 4.63 27.27
N ILE A 233 -22.85 5.83 26.74
CA ILE A 233 -21.65 6.61 27.05
C ILE A 233 -21.49 6.87 28.56
N ARG A 234 -22.59 7.26 29.24
CA ARG A 234 -22.54 7.49 30.68
C ARG A 234 -22.21 6.21 31.45
N GLN A 235 -22.75 5.08 31.02
CA GLN A 235 -22.44 3.79 31.60
C GLN A 235 -20.97 3.45 31.42
N LYS A 236 -20.41 3.52 30.22
CA LYS A 236 -19.00 3.24 29.94
C LYS A 236 -18.03 4.13 30.71
N ARG A 237 -18.37 5.38 30.89
CA ARG A 237 -17.59 6.30 31.75
C ARG A 237 -17.58 5.89 33.25
N ARG A 238 -18.69 5.36 33.75
CA ARG A 238 -18.75 4.80 35.10
C ARG A 238 -17.95 3.49 35.24
N GLU A 239 -17.83 2.73 34.18
CA GLU A 239 -17.03 1.51 34.08
C GLU A 239 -15.52 1.78 33.96
N GLY A 240 -15.09 3.05 33.94
CA GLY A 240 -13.68 3.45 33.91
C GLY A 240 -13.17 4.02 32.60
N LEU A 241 -13.96 4.04 31.52
CA LEU A 241 -13.57 4.63 30.24
C LEU A 241 -13.85 6.16 30.26
N THR A 242 -13.06 6.91 30.98
CA THR A 242 -13.34 8.31 31.36
C THR A 242 -13.57 9.25 30.18
N ASN A 243 -12.82 9.07 29.08
CA ASN A 243 -12.90 9.90 27.88
C ASN A 243 -13.80 9.28 26.78
N PHE A 244 -14.54 8.21 27.12
CA PHE A 244 -15.45 7.58 26.17
C PHE A 244 -16.52 8.56 25.69
N GLY A 245 -16.69 8.69 24.39
CA GLY A 245 -17.57 9.68 23.79
C GLY A 245 -18.25 9.17 22.51
N ILE A 246 -19.02 10.04 21.87
CA ILE A 246 -19.82 9.70 20.70
C ILE A 246 -18.97 9.20 19.53
N THR A 247 -17.77 9.75 19.33
CA THR A 247 -16.83 9.30 18.29
C THR A 247 -16.52 7.81 18.42
N HIS A 248 -16.28 7.34 19.66
CA HIS A 248 -15.98 5.93 19.94
C HIS A 248 -17.17 5.04 19.60
N VAL A 249 -18.39 5.48 19.95
CA VAL A 249 -19.61 4.71 19.64
C VAL A 249 -19.85 4.64 18.15
N LEU A 250 -19.82 5.80 17.45
CA LEU A 250 -20.02 5.84 16.00
C LEU A 250 -18.99 4.99 15.27
N LEU A 251 -17.73 5.04 15.69
CA LEU A 251 -16.68 4.23 15.10
C LEU A 251 -16.85 2.74 15.41
N ALA A 252 -17.16 2.36 16.63
CA ALA A 252 -17.40 0.97 17.00
C ALA A 252 -18.61 0.39 16.26
N CYS A 253 -19.69 1.17 16.08
CA CYS A 253 -20.83 0.78 15.24
C CYS A 253 -20.44 0.56 13.78
N TYR A 254 -19.56 1.43 13.23
CA TYR A 254 -19.06 1.27 11.87
C TYR A 254 -18.25 -0.04 11.71
N VAL A 255 -17.33 -0.28 12.62
CA VAL A 255 -16.53 -1.52 12.67
C VAL A 255 -17.44 -2.75 12.78
N ARG A 256 -18.44 -2.71 13.67
CA ARG A 256 -19.41 -3.79 13.83
C ARG A 256 -20.27 -3.99 12.57
N ALA A 257 -20.66 -2.93 11.88
CA ALA A 257 -21.41 -3.05 10.64
C ALA A 257 -20.59 -3.69 9.50
N LEU A 258 -19.29 -3.48 9.48
CA LEU A 258 -18.37 -4.12 8.53
C LEU A 258 -18.31 -5.64 8.69
N CYS A 259 -18.61 -6.20 9.87
CA CYS A 259 -18.70 -7.66 10.06
C CYS A 259 -19.70 -8.31 9.10
N LYS A 260 -20.80 -7.60 8.81
CA LYS A 260 -21.86 -8.08 7.92
C LYS A 260 -21.75 -7.51 6.50
N TYR A 261 -21.13 -6.37 6.35
CA TYR A 261 -20.99 -5.66 5.08
C TYR A 261 -19.51 -5.31 4.79
N PRO A 262 -18.64 -6.31 4.62
CA PRO A 262 -17.21 -6.10 4.47
C PRO A 262 -16.83 -5.35 3.20
N GLY A 263 -17.71 -5.25 2.20
CA GLY A 263 -17.48 -4.51 0.96
C GLY A 263 -17.21 -3.00 1.17
N LEU A 264 -17.61 -2.40 2.30
CA LEU A 264 -17.23 -1.02 2.62
C LEU A 264 -15.78 -0.89 3.09
N ASN A 265 -15.06 -1.98 3.31
CA ASN A 265 -13.63 -1.99 3.55
C ASN A 265 -12.81 -2.22 2.26
N ARG A 266 -13.46 -2.10 1.10
CA ARG A 266 -12.81 -2.09 -0.20
C ARG A 266 -12.25 -0.72 -0.53
N PHE A 267 -11.31 -0.70 -1.46
CA PHE A 267 -10.78 0.53 -2.04
C PHE A 267 -10.46 0.36 -3.50
N LEU A 268 -10.31 1.47 -4.20
CA LEU A 268 -9.92 1.51 -5.61
C LEU A 268 -8.47 1.95 -5.74
N ALA A 269 -7.68 1.20 -6.49
CA ALA A 269 -6.34 1.59 -6.92
C ALA A 269 -6.01 0.98 -8.28
N GLY A 270 -5.37 1.75 -9.16
CA GLY A 270 -5.08 1.30 -10.53
C GLY A 270 -6.32 0.82 -11.28
N GLN A 271 -7.47 1.47 -11.07
CA GLN A 271 -8.78 1.14 -11.66
C GLN A 271 -9.24 -0.31 -11.38
N LYS A 272 -8.82 -0.85 -10.23
CA LYS A 272 -9.22 -2.17 -9.75
C LYS A 272 -9.66 -2.07 -8.30
N VAL A 273 -10.63 -2.88 -7.93
CA VAL A 273 -11.17 -2.93 -6.58
C VAL A 273 -10.37 -3.94 -5.76
N TYR A 274 -9.99 -3.52 -4.57
CA TYR A 274 -9.27 -4.32 -3.58
C TYR A 274 -10.03 -4.33 -2.26
N SER A 275 -9.92 -5.41 -1.51
CA SER A 275 -10.41 -5.53 -0.15
C SER A 275 -9.24 -5.46 0.84
N ARG A 276 -9.41 -4.72 1.94
CA ARG A 276 -8.46 -4.72 3.08
C ARG A 276 -8.65 -5.92 4.00
N GLY A 277 -9.69 -6.75 3.75
CA GLY A 277 -10.03 -7.85 4.64
C GLY A 277 -10.41 -7.36 6.03
N GLU A 278 -9.78 -7.91 7.05
CA GLU A 278 -10.05 -7.57 8.46
C GLU A 278 -9.27 -6.32 8.96
N ASP A 279 -8.39 -5.72 8.16
CA ASP A 279 -7.66 -4.50 8.55
C ASP A 279 -8.51 -3.26 8.23
N ILE A 280 -9.12 -2.67 9.26
CA ILE A 280 -9.93 -1.45 9.16
C ILE A 280 -9.06 -0.27 9.58
N GLN A 281 -8.64 0.52 8.61
CA GLN A 281 -7.76 1.67 8.81
C GLN A 281 -8.58 2.94 8.99
N TYR A 282 -8.73 3.36 10.21
CA TYR A 282 -9.42 4.59 10.60
C TYR A 282 -8.46 5.78 10.63
N CYS A 283 -8.79 6.86 9.95
CA CYS A 283 -8.04 8.10 9.96
C CYS A 283 -8.87 9.24 10.57
N MET A 284 -8.23 10.09 11.37
CA MET A 284 -8.84 11.34 11.84
C MET A 284 -7.79 12.44 12.04
N THR A 285 -8.22 13.68 11.86
CA THR A 285 -7.41 14.85 12.20
C THR A 285 -7.59 15.20 13.65
N ILE A 286 -6.50 15.48 14.33
CA ILE A 286 -6.49 16.01 15.70
C ILE A 286 -5.66 17.29 15.73
N LYS A 287 -6.04 18.20 16.63
CA LYS A 287 -5.23 19.38 16.99
C LYS A 287 -4.63 19.18 18.38
N LYS A 288 -3.37 19.57 18.55
CA LYS A 288 -2.75 19.59 19.89
C LYS A 288 -3.44 20.61 20.80
N GLU A 289 -3.77 21.76 20.24
CA GLU A 289 -4.49 22.84 20.93
C GLU A 289 -5.66 23.30 20.06
N MET A 290 -6.78 23.64 20.70
CA MET A 290 -7.97 24.16 20.01
C MET A 290 -7.78 25.64 19.65
N SER A 291 -6.79 25.91 18.78
CA SER A 291 -6.51 27.25 18.25
C SER A 291 -6.39 27.22 16.73
N THR A 292 -6.61 28.37 16.10
CA THR A 292 -6.46 28.50 14.64
C THR A 292 -5.03 28.31 14.18
N ASN A 293 -4.06 28.58 15.04
CA ASN A 293 -2.62 28.52 14.75
C ASN A 293 -2.00 27.15 15.06
N SER A 294 -2.73 26.25 15.74
CA SER A 294 -2.24 24.90 16.05
C SER A 294 -2.24 24.06 14.76
N PRO A 295 -1.12 23.39 14.43
CA PRO A 295 -1.07 22.51 13.25
C PRO A 295 -2.03 21.34 13.43
N ASP A 296 -2.60 20.90 12.29
CA ASP A 296 -3.41 19.70 12.21
C ASP A 296 -2.50 18.50 12.01
N THR A 297 -2.68 17.47 12.82
CA THR A 297 -1.98 16.20 12.68
C THR A 297 -3.00 15.09 12.43
N VAL A 298 -2.69 14.17 11.51
CA VAL A 298 -3.55 13.02 11.23
C VAL A 298 -3.02 11.79 11.94
N ILE A 299 -3.91 11.09 12.61
CA ILE A 299 -3.64 9.77 13.18
C ILE A 299 -4.32 8.70 12.33
N LYS A 300 -3.68 7.54 12.25
CA LYS A 300 -4.23 6.32 11.65
C LYS A 300 -4.25 5.22 12.70
N VAL A 301 -5.42 4.60 12.87
CA VAL A 301 -5.65 3.53 13.85
C VAL A 301 -6.10 2.28 13.12
N HIS A 302 -5.47 1.14 13.42
CA HIS A 302 -5.83 -0.16 12.89
C HIS A 302 -6.83 -0.84 13.82
N LEU A 303 -8.03 -1.08 13.29
CA LEU A 303 -9.11 -1.77 13.96
C LEU A 303 -9.39 -3.10 13.26
N THR A 304 -10.02 -4.00 13.97
CA THR A 304 -10.47 -5.29 13.43
C THR A 304 -11.98 -5.44 13.60
N PRO A 305 -12.68 -6.21 12.75
CA PRO A 305 -14.11 -6.44 12.90
C PRO A 305 -14.50 -7.03 14.27
N ARG A 306 -13.55 -7.66 14.96
CA ARG A 306 -13.78 -8.28 16.29
C ARG A 306 -13.62 -7.33 17.45
N ASP A 307 -13.17 -6.09 17.21
CA ASP A 307 -12.96 -5.11 18.26
C ASP A 307 -14.29 -4.72 18.94
N THR A 308 -14.27 -4.70 20.25
CA THR A 308 -15.35 -4.19 21.10
C THR A 308 -15.29 -2.66 21.20
N ALA A 309 -16.31 -2.03 21.79
CA ALA A 309 -16.29 -0.60 22.06
C ALA A 309 -15.13 -0.18 22.97
N ALA A 310 -14.74 -1.04 23.91
CA ALA A 310 -13.59 -0.82 24.78
C ALA A 310 -12.28 -0.92 24.01
N ASP A 311 -12.13 -1.90 23.10
CA ASP A 311 -10.93 -2.04 22.26
C ASP A 311 -10.76 -0.82 21.34
N VAL A 312 -11.84 -0.37 20.71
CA VAL A 312 -11.85 0.86 19.88
C VAL A 312 -11.42 2.06 20.71
N TYR A 313 -11.94 2.20 21.94
CA TYR A 313 -11.54 3.28 22.86
C TYR A 313 -10.04 3.22 23.16
N HIS A 314 -9.52 2.08 23.60
CA HIS A 314 -8.11 1.95 23.99
C HIS A 314 -7.16 2.19 22.83
N LYS A 315 -7.46 1.63 21.63
CA LYS A 315 -6.66 1.85 20.42
C LYS A 315 -6.64 3.32 19.99
N LEU A 316 -7.79 3.98 20.03
CA LEU A 316 -7.89 5.39 19.68
C LEU A 316 -7.20 6.28 20.72
N GLN A 317 -7.39 6.01 22.01
CA GLN A 317 -6.75 6.76 23.09
C GLN A 317 -5.22 6.65 23.01
N ALA A 318 -4.68 5.45 22.82
CA ALA A 318 -3.25 5.23 22.64
C ALA A 318 -2.67 6.03 21.45
N ALA A 319 -3.39 6.07 20.33
CA ALA A 319 -2.97 6.84 19.16
C ALA A 319 -3.00 8.36 19.43
N VAL A 320 -4.01 8.86 20.14
CA VAL A 320 -4.11 10.28 20.53
C VAL A 320 -3.01 10.66 21.52
N GLU A 321 -2.72 9.81 22.49
CA GLU A 321 -1.67 10.03 23.48
C GLU A 321 -0.28 10.02 22.87
N SER A 322 -0.03 9.11 21.91
CA SER A 322 1.26 9.06 21.19
C SER A 322 1.57 10.39 20.52
N VAL A 323 0.56 11.04 19.90
CA VAL A 323 0.75 12.33 19.22
C VAL A 323 0.87 13.48 20.22
N LYS A 324 0.13 13.46 21.32
CA LYS A 324 0.22 14.51 22.34
C LYS A 324 1.58 14.53 23.05
N ASN A 325 2.18 13.35 23.25
CA ASN A 325 3.47 13.18 23.92
C ASN A 325 4.66 13.41 22.99
N THR A 326 4.44 13.44 21.68
CA THR A 326 5.47 13.66 20.66
C THR A 326 5.60 15.16 20.38
N SER A 327 6.83 15.67 20.18
CA SER A 327 7.03 17.06 19.77
C SER A 327 6.36 17.35 18.43
N ALA A 328 6.00 18.61 18.17
CA ALA A 328 5.23 18.98 16.97
C ALA A 328 5.93 18.63 15.64
N LEU A 329 7.26 18.44 15.65
CA LEU A 329 8.10 18.12 14.51
C LEU A 329 8.29 16.60 14.29
N ASP A 330 7.86 15.78 15.24
CA ASP A 330 8.19 14.34 15.27
C ASP A 330 7.04 13.44 14.82
N SER A 331 5.88 13.99 14.40
CA SER A 331 4.88 13.14 13.76
C SER A 331 5.41 12.74 12.36
N ASN A 332 5.34 11.46 12.06
CA ASN A 332 5.82 10.92 10.77
C ASN A 332 5.16 11.63 9.58
N PHE A 333 3.92 12.09 9.76
CA PHE A 333 3.19 12.83 8.73
C PHE A 333 3.76 14.26 8.56
N ASP A 334 3.96 15.00 9.65
CA ASP A 334 4.45 16.37 9.60
C ASP A 334 5.91 16.42 9.14
N ALA A 335 6.74 15.45 9.55
CA ALA A 335 8.11 15.30 9.08
C ALA A 335 8.15 15.03 7.55
N THR A 336 7.25 14.17 7.07
CA THR A 336 7.15 13.88 5.63
C THR A 336 6.66 15.10 4.84
N ALA A 337 5.65 15.80 5.34
CA ALA A 337 5.14 17.04 4.73
C ALA A 337 6.20 18.15 4.74
N GLY A 338 6.95 18.30 5.83
CA GLY A 338 8.07 19.23 5.95
C GLY A 338 9.19 18.96 4.94
N ALA A 339 9.57 17.68 4.77
CA ALA A 339 10.55 17.28 3.77
C ALA A 339 10.06 17.57 2.34
N LEU A 340 8.78 17.35 2.05
CA LEU A 340 8.19 17.66 0.75
C LEU A 340 8.15 19.17 0.48
N ASN A 341 7.98 20.00 1.51
CA ASN A 341 7.96 21.46 1.36
C ASN A 341 9.32 22.07 0.99
N LEU A 342 10.42 21.37 1.22
CA LEU A 342 11.77 21.78 0.80
C LEU A 342 12.02 21.57 -0.71
N ILE A 343 11.14 20.83 -1.40
CA ILE A 343 11.29 20.49 -2.80
C ILE A 343 10.72 21.63 -3.67
N PRO A 344 11.45 22.12 -4.69
CA PRO A 344 10.92 23.08 -5.65
C PRO A 344 9.61 22.60 -6.29
N GLY A 345 8.63 23.49 -6.48
CA GLY A 345 7.27 23.13 -6.88
C GLY A 345 7.16 22.24 -8.13
N VAL A 346 8.03 22.43 -9.13
CA VAL A 346 8.09 21.60 -10.35
C VAL A 346 8.52 20.18 -9.99
N CYS A 347 9.55 20.03 -9.15
CA CYS A 347 10.03 18.74 -8.68
C CYS A 347 9.01 18.07 -7.77
N LEU A 348 8.31 18.85 -6.93
CA LEU A 348 7.22 18.34 -6.10
C LEU A 348 6.06 17.80 -6.96
N LYS A 349 5.67 18.51 -8.02
CA LYS A 349 4.66 18.02 -8.97
C LYS A 349 5.06 16.70 -9.60
N PHE A 350 6.33 16.58 -10.01
CA PHE A 350 6.87 15.33 -10.55
C PHE A 350 6.89 14.21 -9.49
N ALA A 351 7.32 14.52 -8.27
CA ALA A 351 7.33 13.56 -7.17
C ALA A 351 5.92 13.02 -6.85
N VAL A 352 4.93 13.90 -6.77
CA VAL A 352 3.53 13.50 -6.55
C VAL A 352 2.99 12.69 -7.73
N TRP A 353 3.33 13.05 -8.96
CA TRP A 353 2.98 12.25 -10.15
C TRP A 353 3.61 10.85 -10.08
N LEU A 354 4.89 10.76 -9.72
CA LEU A 354 5.59 9.47 -9.55
C LEU A 354 4.97 8.63 -8.44
N LEU A 355 4.61 9.23 -7.30
CA LEU A 355 3.91 8.52 -6.21
C LEU A 355 2.56 7.98 -6.68
N LYS A 356 1.79 8.76 -7.46
CA LYS A 356 0.53 8.29 -8.07
C LYS A 356 0.75 7.12 -9.01
N LEU A 357 1.81 7.17 -9.82
CA LEU A 357 2.18 6.10 -10.73
C LEU A 357 2.57 4.83 -9.98
N LEU A 358 3.39 4.96 -8.93
CA LEU A 358 3.77 3.83 -8.07
C LEU A 358 2.55 3.24 -7.35
N ASP A 359 1.64 4.09 -6.85
CA ASP A 359 0.39 3.62 -6.23
C ASP A 359 -0.51 2.90 -7.23
N TYR A 360 -0.61 3.41 -8.47
CA TYR A 360 -1.37 2.77 -9.54
C TYR A 360 -0.95 1.31 -9.76
N PHE A 361 0.35 1.03 -9.70
CA PHE A 361 0.90 -0.33 -9.86
C PHE A 361 1.04 -1.11 -8.54
N GLY A 362 0.64 -0.54 -7.41
CA GLY A 362 0.77 -1.19 -6.09
C GLY A 362 2.21 -1.28 -5.59
N LEU A 363 3.06 -0.37 -6.03
CA LEU A 363 4.50 -0.33 -5.74
C LEU A 363 4.86 0.65 -4.62
N LEU A 364 3.89 1.36 -4.05
CA LEU A 364 4.15 2.24 -2.91
C LEU A 364 4.69 1.44 -1.73
N PRO A 365 5.78 1.90 -1.12
CA PRO A 365 6.30 1.29 0.10
C PRO A 365 5.27 1.32 1.22
N LYS A 366 5.22 0.25 2.03
CA LYS A 366 4.23 0.12 3.10
C LYS A 366 4.34 1.27 4.12
N PHE A 367 5.55 1.76 4.43
CA PHE A 367 5.71 2.86 5.37
C PHE A 367 5.01 4.15 4.88
N LEU A 368 5.03 4.43 3.56
CA LEU A 368 4.32 5.56 2.98
C LEU A 368 2.80 5.36 3.05
N LEU A 369 2.33 4.14 2.83
CA LEU A 369 0.91 3.81 3.00
C LEU A 369 0.45 3.98 4.44
N GLU A 370 1.30 3.63 5.42
CA GLU A 370 0.99 3.79 6.85
C GLU A 370 0.94 5.26 7.28
N VAL A 371 1.90 6.07 6.85
CA VAL A 371 1.97 7.49 7.20
C VAL A 371 0.93 8.32 6.44
N SER A 372 0.55 7.90 5.23
CA SER A 372 -0.35 8.67 4.38
C SER A 372 -1.79 8.66 4.91
N PRO A 373 -2.40 9.82 5.18
CA PRO A 373 -3.80 9.92 5.58
C PRO A 373 -4.77 9.66 4.41
N PHE A 374 -4.26 9.65 3.19
CA PHE A 374 -5.02 9.46 1.96
C PHE A 374 -5.22 7.98 1.61
N HIS A 375 -4.57 7.08 2.35
CA HIS A 375 -4.68 5.63 2.23
C HIS A 375 -5.28 5.08 3.52
N GLY A 376 -6.47 4.52 3.44
CA GLY A 376 -7.19 3.99 4.60
C GLY A 376 -8.58 3.49 4.23
N SER A 377 -9.33 3.04 5.25
CA SER A 377 -10.69 2.55 5.07
C SER A 377 -11.74 3.64 5.25
N LEU A 378 -11.53 4.47 6.26
CA LEU A 378 -12.48 5.49 6.68
C LEU A 378 -11.75 6.69 7.25
N PHE A 379 -12.10 7.88 6.80
CA PHE A 379 -11.81 9.13 7.49
C PHE A 379 -13.08 9.63 8.16
N PHE A 380 -13.06 9.85 9.46
CA PHE A 380 -14.24 10.28 10.18
C PHE A 380 -13.89 11.41 11.16
N THR A 381 -14.55 12.55 11.02
CA THR A 381 -14.23 13.76 11.76
C THR A 381 -15.41 14.30 12.56
N SER A 382 -15.10 14.94 13.69
CA SER A 382 -16.08 15.58 14.58
C SER A 382 -16.16 17.07 14.32
N MET A 383 -17.22 17.51 13.66
CA MET A 383 -17.58 18.92 13.57
C MET A 383 -18.29 19.40 14.85
N GLY A 384 -18.85 18.46 15.60
CA GLY A 384 -19.52 18.74 16.88
C GLY A 384 -18.59 19.33 17.95
N SER A 385 -17.30 18.99 17.93
CA SER A 385 -16.31 19.61 18.80
C SER A 385 -16.05 21.09 18.48
N LEU A 386 -16.34 21.49 17.24
CA LEU A 386 -16.24 22.88 16.76
C LEU A 386 -17.56 23.65 16.88
N GLY A 387 -18.63 23.00 17.35
CA GLY A 387 -19.97 23.61 17.50
C GLY A 387 -20.70 23.86 16.19
N ILE A 388 -20.36 23.16 15.10
CA ILE A 388 -20.95 23.33 13.77
C ILE A 388 -21.69 22.07 13.28
N PRO A 389 -22.59 22.20 12.29
CA PRO A 389 -23.20 21.05 11.60
C PRO A 389 -22.15 20.19 10.89
N PRO A 390 -22.49 18.94 10.52
CA PRO A 390 -21.60 18.12 9.71
C PRO A 390 -21.46 18.69 8.29
N ILE A 391 -20.34 18.42 7.67
CA ILE A 391 -20.01 18.85 6.31
C ILE A 391 -19.85 17.64 5.38
N TYR A 392 -20.13 17.80 4.10
CA TYR A 392 -19.61 16.92 3.08
C TYR A 392 -18.18 17.29 2.78
N HIS A 393 -17.28 16.32 2.86
CA HIS A 393 -15.87 16.52 2.52
C HIS A 393 -15.56 15.79 1.22
N HIS A 394 -14.73 16.38 0.36
CA HIS A 394 -14.32 15.73 -0.87
C HIS A 394 -13.43 14.50 -0.59
N LEU A 395 -13.51 13.49 -1.44
CA LEU A 395 -12.54 12.41 -1.48
C LEU A 395 -11.32 12.88 -2.27
N TYR A 396 -10.12 12.66 -1.72
CA TYR A 396 -8.89 13.10 -2.37
C TYR A 396 -8.58 12.27 -3.62
N ASP A 397 -8.12 12.92 -4.70
CA ASP A 397 -7.66 12.24 -5.93
C ASP A 397 -6.26 11.60 -5.77
N PHE A 398 -5.65 11.72 -4.61
CA PHE A 398 -4.44 11.04 -4.20
C PHE A 398 -4.77 10.01 -3.13
N GLY A 399 -4.19 8.80 -3.27
CA GLY A 399 -4.46 7.70 -2.34
C GLY A 399 -5.71 6.89 -2.69
N ASN A 400 -6.24 6.15 -1.72
CA ASN A 400 -7.28 5.16 -1.95
C ASN A 400 -8.39 5.13 -0.87
N LEU A 401 -8.52 6.20 -0.08
CA LEU A 401 -9.53 6.33 0.96
C LEU A 401 -10.95 6.38 0.35
N PRO A 402 -11.83 5.41 0.61
CA PRO A 402 -13.12 5.31 -0.08
C PRO A 402 -14.26 6.02 0.63
N VAL A 403 -14.13 6.27 1.94
CA VAL A 403 -15.21 6.80 2.78
C VAL A 403 -14.70 7.96 3.61
N PHE A 404 -15.38 9.08 3.51
CA PHE A 404 -15.20 10.23 4.40
C PHE A 404 -16.52 10.54 5.11
N GLY A 405 -16.51 10.49 6.44
CA GLY A 405 -17.66 10.80 7.26
C GLY A 405 -17.43 12.01 8.16
N SER A 406 -18.48 12.74 8.46
CA SER A 406 -18.48 13.78 9.49
C SER A 406 -19.74 13.73 10.31
N PHE A 407 -19.66 14.13 11.57
CA PHE A 407 -20.82 14.33 12.43
C PHE A 407 -20.79 15.69 13.11
N GLY A 408 -21.97 16.27 13.26
CA GLY A 408 -22.16 17.61 13.81
C GLY A 408 -22.35 17.65 15.32
N MET A 409 -22.68 18.83 15.82
CA MET A 409 -23.07 19.02 17.22
C MET A 409 -24.40 18.32 17.52
N LYS A 410 -24.60 17.97 18.79
CA LYS A 410 -25.87 17.43 19.28
C LYS A 410 -26.95 18.50 19.21
N ARG A 411 -28.09 18.18 18.61
CA ARG A 411 -29.25 19.05 18.60
C ARG A 411 -30.48 18.39 19.24
N ARG A 412 -31.40 19.19 19.66
CA ARG A 412 -32.71 18.74 20.16
C ARG A 412 -33.77 18.99 19.07
N ALA A 413 -34.67 18.04 18.91
CA ALA A 413 -35.84 18.17 18.05
C ALA A 413 -37.07 17.67 18.80
N TYR A 414 -38.20 18.23 18.45
CA TYR A 414 -39.50 17.78 18.93
C TYR A 414 -40.16 16.91 17.87
N GLU A 415 -40.64 15.75 18.28
CA GLU A 415 -41.36 14.81 17.42
C GLU A 415 -42.79 14.64 17.97
N VAL A 416 -43.74 14.60 17.06
CA VAL A 416 -45.11 14.24 17.37
C VAL A 416 -45.27 12.73 17.13
N LEU A 417 -45.62 12.01 18.21
CA LEU A 417 -45.86 10.56 18.13
C LEU A 417 -47.28 10.32 17.50
N GLU A 418 -47.53 9.05 17.13
CA GLU A 418 -48.78 8.63 16.51
C GLU A 418 -50.02 8.95 17.40
N ASP A 419 -49.84 8.98 18.72
CA ASP A 419 -50.84 9.33 19.71
C ASP A 419 -51.03 10.85 19.90
N GLY A 420 -50.33 11.68 19.13
CA GLY A 420 -50.33 13.14 19.24
C GLY A 420 -49.43 13.70 20.33
N THR A 421 -48.75 12.87 21.12
CA THR A 421 -47.80 13.30 22.17
C THR A 421 -46.55 13.92 21.57
N VAL A 422 -46.14 15.08 22.08
CA VAL A 422 -44.89 15.74 21.67
C VAL A 422 -43.77 15.29 22.59
N VAL A 423 -42.75 14.66 22.00
CA VAL A 423 -41.55 14.23 22.74
C VAL A 423 -40.33 15.00 22.26
N GLN A 424 -39.43 15.37 23.20
CA GLN A 424 -38.14 15.95 22.86
C GLN A 424 -37.11 14.86 22.74
N ARG A 425 -36.48 14.77 21.58
CA ARG A 425 -35.37 13.84 21.32
C ARG A 425 -34.07 14.57 21.01
N LYS A 426 -32.94 13.84 21.16
CA LYS A 426 -31.63 14.35 20.83
C LYS A 426 -31.12 13.65 19.59
N TYR A 427 -30.55 14.43 18.70
CA TYR A 427 -30.02 13.98 17.42
C TYR A 427 -28.58 14.41 17.21
N VAL A 428 -27.87 13.63 16.42
CA VAL A 428 -26.63 13.99 15.76
C VAL A 428 -26.82 13.78 14.28
N ASP A 429 -26.60 14.85 13.53
CA ASP A 429 -26.61 14.79 12.07
C ASP A 429 -25.24 14.29 11.59
N VAL A 430 -25.25 13.42 10.60
CA VAL A 430 -24.05 12.82 9.98
C VAL A 430 -24.09 13.01 8.48
N LYS A 431 -22.91 13.18 7.88
CA LYS A 431 -22.74 13.23 6.42
C LYS A 431 -21.59 12.34 6.00
N PHE A 432 -21.81 11.62 4.91
CA PHE A 432 -20.82 10.73 4.32
C PHE A 432 -20.64 11.03 2.83
N CYS A 433 -19.37 10.98 2.40
CA CYS A 433 -18.97 10.95 1.00
C CYS A 433 -18.40 9.57 0.74
N LEU A 434 -18.92 8.88 -0.26
CA LEU A 434 -18.70 7.46 -0.50
C LEU A 434 -18.28 7.25 -1.95
N ASP A 435 -17.21 6.48 -2.19
CA ASP A 435 -16.77 6.12 -3.53
C ASP A 435 -17.69 5.02 -4.11
N GLU A 436 -18.55 5.34 -5.06
CA GLU A 436 -19.51 4.42 -5.66
C GLU A 436 -18.88 3.22 -6.37
N ARG A 437 -17.62 3.33 -6.73
CA ARG A 437 -16.89 2.28 -7.48
C ARG A 437 -16.55 1.06 -6.64
N ILE A 438 -16.59 1.15 -5.30
CA ILE A 438 -16.26 0.01 -4.42
C ILE A 438 -17.46 -0.90 -4.17
N VAL A 439 -18.65 -0.33 -4.03
CA VAL A 439 -19.94 -1.02 -3.88
C VAL A 439 -21.06 -0.14 -4.44
N ASP A 440 -22.17 -0.75 -4.81
CA ASP A 440 -23.33 -0.05 -5.34
C ASP A 440 -24.20 0.64 -4.27
N GLY A 441 -25.15 1.45 -4.72
CA GLY A 441 -26.08 2.19 -3.84
C GLY A 441 -26.94 1.28 -2.97
N PHE A 442 -27.34 0.09 -3.45
CA PHE A 442 -28.12 -0.86 -2.66
C PHE A 442 -27.32 -1.41 -1.49
N TYR A 443 -26.04 -1.72 -1.71
CA TYR A 443 -25.14 -2.17 -0.67
C TYR A 443 -24.92 -1.09 0.41
N TYR A 444 -24.75 0.18 0.00
CA TYR A 444 -24.66 1.31 0.93
C TYR A 444 -25.93 1.45 1.75
N ALA A 445 -27.11 1.38 1.11
CA ALA A 445 -28.37 1.49 1.81
C ALA A 445 -28.56 0.37 2.86
N ALA A 446 -28.19 -0.86 2.51
CA ALA A 446 -28.24 -1.99 3.42
C ALA A 446 -27.27 -1.81 4.61
N PHE A 447 -26.04 -1.34 4.35
CA PHE A 447 -25.05 -1.04 5.39
C PHE A 447 -25.57 0.02 6.36
N PHE A 448 -26.00 1.18 5.88
CA PHE A 448 -26.45 2.28 6.76
C PHE A 448 -27.73 1.94 7.53
N LYS A 449 -28.63 1.14 6.93
CA LYS A 449 -29.79 0.59 7.66
C LYS A 449 -29.34 -0.32 8.81
N HIS A 450 -28.34 -1.14 8.60
CA HIS A 450 -27.76 -1.99 9.64
C HIS A 450 -27.00 -1.18 10.69
N TYR A 451 -26.18 -0.24 10.27
CA TYR A 451 -25.47 0.70 11.12
C TYR A 451 -26.43 1.44 12.08
N LYS A 452 -27.55 1.95 11.56
CA LYS A 452 -28.58 2.63 12.35
C LYS A 452 -29.21 1.69 13.40
N ARG A 453 -29.40 0.40 13.08
CA ARG A 453 -29.91 -0.60 14.06
C ARG A 453 -28.91 -0.82 15.19
N ILE A 454 -27.61 -0.89 14.90
CA ILE A 454 -26.57 -1.03 15.92
C ILE A 454 -26.57 0.18 16.86
N LEU A 455 -26.72 1.40 16.31
CA LEU A 455 -26.80 2.62 17.11
C LEU A 455 -28.00 2.65 18.09
N GLN A 456 -29.09 1.97 17.75
CA GLN A 456 -30.26 1.84 18.63
C GLN A 456 -30.00 0.85 19.79
N HIS A 457 -29.05 -0.09 19.62
CA HIS A 457 -28.71 -1.13 20.59
C HIS A 457 -27.19 -1.18 20.82
N PRO A 458 -26.57 -0.09 21.36
CA PRO A 458 -25.13 0.02 21.45
C PRO A 458 -24.49 -0.97 22.44
N GLU A 459 -25.26 -1.61 23.30
CA GLU A 459 -24.82 -2.65 24.24
C GLU A 459 -24.22 -3.89 23.52
N ILE A 460 -24.63 -4.16 22.29
CA ILE A 460 -24.04 -5.25 21.50
C ILE A 460 -22.55 -5.04 21.16
N LEU A 461 -22.05 -3.83 21.34
CA LEU A 461 -20.66 -3.50 21.10
C LEU A 461 -19.73 -3.96 22.23
N ASP A 462 -20.28 -4.39 23.37
CA ASP A 462 -19.50 -4.83 24.53
C ASP A 462 -18.90 -6.22 24.37
N ILE A 463 -19.45 -7.01 23.44
CA ILE A 463 -18.97 -8.34 23.14
C ILE A 463 -18.51 -8.43 21.67
N PRO A 464 -17.49 -9.25 21.35
CA PRO A 464 -17.12 -9.50 19.97
C PRO A 464 -18.30 -10.02 19.13
N PRO A 465 -18.30 -9.82 17.80
CA PRO A 465 -19.34 -10.36 16.92
C PRO A 465 -19.27 -11.89 16.87
N ASP A 466 -20.42 -12.54 16.77
CA ASP A 466 -20.52 -14.01 16.61
C ASP A 466 -19.94 -14.44 15.26
N GLU A 467 -20.14 -13.65 14.22
CA GLU A 467 -19.70 -13.94 12.86
C GLU A 467 -19.09 -12.70 12.20
N VAL A 468 -18.05 -12.94 11.43
CA VAL A 468 -17.42 -11.94 10.56
C VAL A 468 -17.41 -12.50 9.14
N LEU A 469 -18.19 -11.87 8.26
CA LEU A 469 -18.22 -12.28 6.85
C LEU A 469 -16.93 -11.85 6.17
N SER A 470 -16.36 -12.75 5.39
CA SER A 470 -15.20 -12.45 4.55
C SER A 470 -15.66 -11.69 3.29
N ASP A 471 -14.87 -10.71 2.87
CA ASP A 471 -15.04 -10.07 1.56
C ASP A 471 -14.31 -10.94 0.54
N ILE A 472 -15.05 -11.79 -0.10
CA ILE A 472 -14.57 -12.99 -0.77
C ILE A 472 -14.09 -12.70 -2.19
N ASP A 473 -13.08 -13.48 -2.54
CA ASP A 473 -12.85 -13.97 -3.90
C ASP A 473 -13.36 -15.40 -4.02
#